data_584fb72e477e86f0ed355807e13206cc
#
_entry.id   584fb72e477e86f0ed355807e13206cc
#
_cell.length_a   1.000
_cell.length_b   1.000
_cell.length_c   1.000
_cell.angle_alpha   90.00
_cell.angle_beta   90.00
_cell.angle_gamma   90.00
#
_symmetry.space_group_name_H-M   'P 1'
#
loop_
_entity.id
_entity.type
_entity.pdbx_description
1 polymer ?
#
loop_
_entity_poly.entity_id
_entity_poly.type
_entity_poly.pdbx_seq_one_letter_code
_entity_poly.pdbx_strand_id
1 'polypeptide(L)'
;MTRHFAAIDIGSNSTNLLVVDANGNEVTREVNVTALGEGVARSGVLSPTAVERTLTVIRHYQDVIKQHDATPHITGTAACRMASNTAEFFAQVQAVTGAAPRLLSAADEARLAFVGAVSSLPPIDGLTMVVDIGGASTELTVGDTHSSGSAAPAATVRDSVSLPFGVVTLTEAELHRDPPRAEELSNAISIVGDAVDNAAIEHPLLADAQRVVGVAGSIVTIAAVELGLRAFDAAR
;
A
#
# COMPACT_ATOMS: atom_id res chain seq x y z
N MET A 1 -25.23 0.17 20.07
CA MET A 1 -24.24 -0.68 19.36
C MET A 1 -23.18 0.24 18.79
N THR A 2 -21.92 0.02 19.13
CA THR A 2 -20.79 0.78 18.56
C THR A 2 -20.65 0.36 17.10
N ARG A 3 -20.71 1.32 16.19
CA ARG A 3 -20.58 1.05 14.75
C ARG A 3 -19.09 0.84 14.43
N HIS A 4 -18.74 -0.31 13.85
CA HIS A 4 -17.39 -0.56 13.35
C HIS A 4 -17.33 -0.43 11.83
N PHE A 5 -16.14 -0.07 11.32
CA PHE A 5 -15.84 -0.02 9.90
C PHE A 5 -14.65 -0.92 9.63
N ALA A 6 -14.69 -1.65 8.53
CA ALA A 6 -13.61 -2.50 8.09
C ALA A 6 -13.11 -2.03 6.73
N ALA A 7 -11.81 -1.82 6.60
CA ALA A 7 -11.15 -1.55 5.33
C ALA A 7 -10.34 -2.78 4.91
N ILE A 8 -10.62 -3.31 3.71
CA ILE A 8 -9.78 -4.31 3.04
C ILE A 8 -9.06 -3.60 1.90
N ASP A 9 -7.74 -3.58 1.96
CA ASP A 9 -6.89 -3.09 0.88
C ASP A 9 -6.21 -4.26 0.17
N ILE A 10 -6.55 -4.45 -1.11
CA ILE A 10 -6.03 -5.51 -1.96
C ILE A 10 -4.88 -4.96 -2.79
N GLY A 11 -3.68 -5.07 -2.25
CA GLY A 11 -2.44 -4.65 -2.89
C GLY A 11 -1.84 -5.70 -3.82
N SER A 12 -0.76 -5.35 -4.51
CA SER A 12 -0.05 -6.26 -5.41
C SER A 12 0.71 -7.36 -4.66
N ASN A 13 1.26 -7.05 -3.49
CA ASN A 13 2.00 -8.02 -2.67
C ASN A 13 1.20 -8.52 -1.47
N SER A 14 0.52 -7.63 -0.76
CA SER A 14 -0.23 -7.95 0.45
C SER A 14 -1.69 -7.56 0.34
N THR A 15 -2.53 -8.26 1.10
CA THR A 15 -3.93 -7.91 1.34
C THR A 15 -4.08 -7.60 2.81
N ASN A 16 -4.58 -6.41 3.13
CA ASN A 16 -4.60 -5.86 4.48
C ASN A 16 -6.03 -5.70 4.98
N LEU A 17 -6.25 -5.96 6.25
CA LEU A 17 -7.49 -5.66 6.95
C LEU A 17 -7.21 -4.67 8.08
N LEU A 18 -8.05 -3.66 8.20
CA LEU A 18 -8.13 -2.77 9.35
C LEU A 18 -9.59 -2.66 9.78
N VAL A 19 -9.88 -2.96 11.04
CA VAL A 19 -11.18 -2.69 11.66
C VAL A 19 -11.01 -1.56 12.67
N VAL A 20 -11.87 -0.55 12.58
CA VAL A 20 -11.88 0.59 13.49
C VAL A 20 -13.26 0.77 14.12
N ASP A 21 -13.30 1.36 15.32
CA ASP A 21 -14.54 1.81 15.96
C ASP A 21 -15.06 3.13 15.34
N ALA A 22 -16.20 3.62 15.82
CA ALA A 22 -16.79 4.87 15.34
C ALA A 22 -15.93 6.12 15.61
N ASN A 23 -14.94 6.04 16.48
CA ASN A 23 -14.02 7.13 16.81
C ASN A 23 -12.70 7.03 15.99
N GLY A 24 -12.56 5.98 15.17
CA GLY A 24 -11.35 5.72 14.40
C GLY A 24 -10.25 4.96 15.15
N ASN A 25 -10.54 4.47 16.39
CA ASN A 25 -9.57 3.65 17.10
C ASN A 25 -9.47 2.26 16.47
N GLU A 26 -8.23 1.77 16.34
CA GLU A 26 -7.97 0.42 15.83
C GLU A 26 -8.55 -0.64 16.78
N VAL A 27 -9.35 -1.55 16.21
CA VAL A 27 -9.90 -2.72 16.89
C VAL A 27 -9.08 -3.95 16.56
N THR A 28 -8.77 -4.15 15.27
CA THR A 28 -7.86 -5.20 14.81
C THR A 28 -7.24 -4.83 13.47
N ARG A 29 -6.03 -5.34 13.24
CA ARG A 29 -5.30 -5.19 11.98
C ARG A 29 -4.66 -6.53 11.60
N GLU A 30 -4.78 -6.89 10.34
CA GLU A 30 -4.13 -8.05 9.78
C GLU A 30 -3.47 -7.72 8.45
N VAL A 31 -2.30 -8.31 8.22
CA VAL A 31 -1.53 -8.19 6.99
C VAL A 31 -1.17 -9.59 6.49
N ASN A 32 -1.58 -9.92 5.28
CA ASN A 32 -1.29 -11.21 4.68
C ASN A 32 -0.64 -11.04 3.30
N VAL A 33 0.49 -11.69 3.07
CA VAL A 33 1.15 -11.70 1.76
C VAL A 33 0.38 -12.64 0.84
N THR A 34 -0.29 -12.07 -0.16
CA THR A 34 -1.09 -12.81 -1.15
C THR A 34 -0.42 -12.86 -2.52
N ALA A 35 0.55 -11.96 -2.79
CA ALA A 35 1.27 -11.83 -4.05
C ALA A 35 0.31 -11.84 -5.26
N LEU A 36 -0.80 -11.06 -5.17
CA LEU A 36 -1.80 -10.98 -6.25
C LEU A 36 -1.19 -10.46 -7.55
N GLY A 37 -0.19 -9.59 -7.46
CA GLY A 37 0.49 -8.98 -8.60
C GLY A 37 1.53 -9.87 -9.28
N GLU A 38 1.80 -11.07 -8.76
CA GLU A 38 2.79 -11.99 -9.33
C GLU A 38 2.51 -12.27 -10.80
N GLY A 39 3.49 -11.96 -11.67
CA GLY A 39 3.42 -12.15 -13.12
C GLY A 39 2.48 -11.23 -13.88
N VAL A 40 1.75 -10.32 -13.23
CA VAL A 40 0.77 -9.42 -13.88
C VAL A 40 1.45 -8.46 -14.86
N ALA A 41 2.61 -7.91 -14.50
CA ALA A 41 3.34 -7.00 -15.38
C ALA A 41 3.67 -7.62 -16.74
N ARG A 42 3.91 -8.92 -16.78
CA ARG A 42 4.23 -9.67 -18.00
C ARG A 42 3.00 -10.22 -18.72
N SER A 43 2.01 -10.71 -17.97
CA SER A 43 0.85 -11.42 -18.53
C SER A 43 -0.36 -10.53 -18.80
N GLY A 44 -0.48 -9.40 -18.09
CA GLY A 44 -1.66 -8.54 -18.10
C GLY A 44 -2.89 -9.16 -17.44
N VAL A 45 -2.74 -10.29 -16.69
CA VAL A 45 -3.84 -10.96 -16.01
C VAL A 45 -3.46 -11.41 -14.60
N LEU A 46 -4.41 -11.38 -13.67
CA LEU A 46 -4.30 -12.03 -12.37
C LEU A 46 -4.33 -13.55 -12.57
N SER A 47 -3.31 -14.25 -12.07
CA SER A 47 -3.25 -15.70 -12.20
C SER A 47 -4.32 -16.39 -11.32
N PRO A 48 -4.91 -17.53 -11.75
CA PRO A 48 -5.89 -18.25 -10.94
C PRO A 48 -5.39 -18.63 -9.55
N THR A 49 -4.09 -18.97 -9.44
CA THR A 49 -3.46 -19.32 -8.16
C THR A 49 -3.37 -18.10 -7.22
N ALA A 50 -2.98 -16.93 -7.73
CA ALA A 50 -2.89 -15.70 -6.94
C ALA A 50 -4.30 -15.21 -6.53
N VAL A 51 -5.28 -15.33 -7.43
CA VAL A 51 -6.70 -15.03 -7.14
C VAL A 51 -7.20 -15.91 -5.99
N GLU A 52 -7.03 -17.24 -6.05
CA GLU A 52 -7.53 -18.14 -5.01
C GLU A 52 -6.82 -17.94 -3.67
N ARG A 53 -5.51 -17.67 -3.68
CA ARG A 53 -4.73 -17.31 -2.48
C ARG A 53 -5.30 -16.05 -1.83
N THR A 54 -5.60 -15.02 -2.62
CA THR A 54 -6.18 -13.77 -2.14
C THR A 54 -7.61 -13.97 -1.64
N LEU A 55 -8.45 -14.72 -2.35
CA LEU A 55 -9.81 -15.02 -1.92
C LEU A 55 -9.85 -15.84 -0.62
N THR A 56 -8.88 -16.70 -0.39
CA THR A 56 -8.74 -17.43 0.89
C THR A 56 -8.54 -16.47 2.06
N VAL A 57 -7.67 -15.48 1.91
CA VAL A 57 -7.45 -14.43 2.91
C VAL A 57 -8.72 -13.57 3.09
N ILE A 58 -9.39 -13.20 2.00
CA ILE A 58 -10.61 -12.39 2.07
C ILE A 58 -11.76 -13.14 2.76
N ARG A 59 -11.87 -14.47 2.60
CA ARG A 59 -12.85 -15.28 3.36
C ARG A 59 -12.56 -15.21 4.87
N HIS A 60 -11.31 -15.36 5.27
CA HIS A 60 -10.92 -15.17 6.67
C HIS A 60 -11.27 -13.76 7.17
N TYR A 61 -10.93 -12.70 6.41
CA TYR A 61 -11.28 -11.32 6.78
C TYR A 61 -12.80 -11.10 6.90
N GLN A 62 -13.59 -11.75 6.05
CA GLN A 62 -15.05 -11.69 6.14
C GLN A 62 -15.57 -12.27 7.48
N ASP A 63 -14.92 -13.32 7.99
CA ASP A 63 -15.29 -13.88 9.31
C ASP A 63 -14.92 -12.91 10.44
N VAL A 64 -13.78 -12.24 10.37
CA VAL A 64 -13.39 -11.17 11.31
C VAL A 64 -14.37 -9.99 11.23
N ILE A 65 -14.74 -9.56 10.04
CA ILE A 65 -15.72 -8.47 9.83
C ILE A 65 -17.06 -8.79 10.48
N LYS A 66 -17.54 -10.03 10.31
CA LYS A 66 -18.79 -10.49 10.96
C LYS A 66 -18.69 -10.53 12.48
N GLN A 67 -17.56 -10.97 13.04
CA GLN A 67 -17.34 -11.00 14.49
C GLN A 67 -17.45 -9.61 15.12
N HIS A 68 -17.04 -8.57 14.40
CA HIS A 68 -17.06 -7.20 14.86
C HIS A 68 -18.31 -6.41 14.42
N ASP A 69 -19.25 -7.03 13.68
CA ASP A 69 -20.41 -6.36 13.07
C ASP A 69 -19.99 -5.10 12.30
N ALA A 70 -18.88 -5.20 11.56
CA ALA A 70 -18.26 -4.07 10.88
C ALA A 70 -18.80 -3.89 9.45
N THR A 71 -18.90 -2.63 9.01
CA THR A 71 -19.27 -2.30 7.63
C THR A 71 -18.03 -2.39 6.73
N PRO A 72 -17.99 -3.28 5.71
CA PRO A 72 -16.82 -3.45 4.85
C PRO A 72 -16.68 -2.36 3.79
N HIS A 73 -15.45 -1.89 3.59
CA HIS A 73 -15.00 -1.06 2.48
C HIS A 73 -13.80 -1.76 1.84
N ILE A 74 -13.85 -2.02 0.55
CA ILE A 74 -12.84 -2.86 -0.14
C ILE A 74 -12.24 -2.07 -1.28
N THR A 75 -10.92 -2.06 -1.36
CA THR A 75 -10.17 -1.40 -2.43
C THR A 75 -9.22 -2.36 -3.11
N GLY A 76 -9.02 -2.17 -4.41
CA GLY A 76 -7.96 -2.81 -5.17
C GLY A 76 -7.08 -1.75 -5.83
N THR A 77 -5.78 -2.03 -5.93
CA THR A 77 -4.75 -1.06 -6.30
C THR A 77 -4.00 -1.45 -7.58
N ALA A 78 -2.70 -1.25 -7.66
CA ALA A 78 -1.90 -1.34 -8.88
C ALA A 78 -2.06 -2.68 -9.65
N ALA A 79 -1.99 -3.84 -9.01
CA ALA A 79 -2.18 -5.12 -9.70
C ALA A 79 -3.55 -5.22 -10.37
N CYS A 80 -4.60 -4.72 -9.68
CA CYS A 80 -5.95 -4.69 -10.23
C CYS A 80 -6.09 -3.67 -11.37
N ARG A 81 -5.35 -2.55 -11.36
CA ARG A 81 -5.33 -1.59 -12.48
C ARG A 81 -4.68 -2.17 -13.73
N MET A 82 -3.64 -3.00 -13.56
CA MET A 82 -2.87 -3.60 -14.65
C MET A 82 -3.56 -4.80 -15.31
N ALA A 83 -4.43 -5.49 -14.58
CA ALA A 83 -4.98 -6.76 -15.04
C ALA A 83 -6.30 -6.59 -15.80
N SER A 84 -6.44 -7.29 -16.92
CA SER A 84 -7.64 -7.29 -17.76
C SER A 84 -8.83 -8.07 -17.16
N ASN A 85 -8.57 -9.01 -16.23
CA ASN A 85 -9.58 -9.84 -15.57
C ASN A 85 -9.99 -9.34 -14.17
N THR A 86 -9.71 -8.09 -13.85
CA THR A 86 -10.04 -7.48 -12.53
C THR A 86 -11.54 -7.49 -12.25
N ALA A 87 -12.38 -7.29 -13.26
CA ALA A 87 -13.84 -7.31 -13.07
C ALA A 87 -14.34 -8.67 -12.58
N GLU A 88 -13.80 -9.77 -13.12
CA GLU A 88 -14.14 -11.13 -12.70
C GLU A 88 -13.66 -11.40 -11.26
N PHE A 89 -12.45 -10.96 -10.93
CA PHE A 89 -11.92 -11.06 -9.57
C PHE A 89 -12.77 -10.25 -8.57
N PHE A 90 -13.14 -9.03 -8.90
CA PHE A 90 -13.98 -8.18 -8.04
C PHE A 90 -15.39 -8.77 -7.84
N ALA A 91 -15.96 -9.42 -8.86
CA ALA A 91 -17.22 -10.14 -8.69
C ALA A 91 -17.11 -11.29 -7.67
N GLN A 92 -15.98 -12.02 -7.66
CA GLN A 92 -15.72 -13.07 -6.67
C GLN A 92 -15.52 -12.49 -5.26
N VAL A 93 -14.79 -11.38 -5.12
CA VAL A 93 -14.63 -10.67 -3.83
C VAL A 93 -15.99 -10.21 -3.31
N GLN A 94 -16.83 -9.62 -4.17
CA GLN A 94 -18.18 -9.19 -3.81
C GLN A 94 -19.08 -10.37 -3.38
N ALA A 95 -18.96 -11.51 -4.07
CA ALA A 95 -19.71 -12.71 -3.68
C ALA A 95 -19.32 -13.22 -2.27
N VAL A 96 -18.06 -13.07 -1.88
CA VAL A 96 -17.57 -13.45 -0.53
C VAL A 96 -18.00 -12.45 0.53
N THR A 97 -17.86 -11.15 0.25
CA THR A 97 -17.96 -10.10 1.28
C THR A 97 -19.32 -9.39 1.32
N GLY A 98 -20.11 -9.52 0.26
CA GLY A 98 -21.35 -8.76 0.08
C GLY A 98 -21.14 -7.29 -0.30
N ALA A 99 -19.90 -6.80 -0.35
CA ALA A 99 -19.56 -5.42 -0.69
C ALA A 99 -18.80 -5.36 -2.02
N ALA A 100 -19.15 -4.41 -2.89
CA ALA A 100 -18.48 -4.21 -4.16
C ALA A 100 -17.11 -3.55 -3.95
N PRO A 101 -16.01 -4.16 -4.42
CA PRO A 101 -14.70 -3.55 -4.38
C PRO A 101 -14.63 -2.29 -5.28
N ARG A 102 -13.86 -1.31 -4.84
CA ARG A 102 -13.54 -0.12 -5.62
C ARG A 102 -12.11 -0.20 -6.15
N LEU A 103 -11.93 0.01 -7.44
CA LEU A 103 -10.61 0.19 -8.04
C LEU A 103 -10.13 1.61 -7.76
N LEU A 104 -9.03 1.77 -7.03
CA LEU A 104 -8.43 3.08 -6.78
C LEU A 104 -7.60 3.54 -7.97
N SER A 105 -7.73 4.82 -8.32
CA SER A 105 -6.73 5.48 -9.16
C SER A 105 -5.40 5.61 -8.39
N ALA A 106 -4.29 5.78 -9.10
CA ALA A 106 -2.99 6.03 -8.45
C ALA A 106 -3.04 7.27 -7.55
N ALA A 107 -3.74 8.33 -7.97
CA ALA A 107 -3.91 9.56 -7.19
C ALA A 107 -4.75 9.34 -5.92
N ASP A 108 -5.83 8.53 -5.98
CA ASP A 108 -6.62 8.19 -4.79
C ASP A 108 -5.80 7.33 -3.82
N GLU A 109 -5.03 6.35 -4.33
CA GLU A 109 -4.15 5.50 -3.54
C GLU A 109 -3.10 6.34 -2.81
N ALA A 110 -2.36 7.18 -3.53
CA ALA A 110 -1.37 8.10 -2.97
C ALA A 110 -1.98 9.03 -1.89
N ARG A 111 -3.17 9.60 -2.16
CA ARG A 111 -3.86 10.47 -1.21
C ARG A 111 -4.28 9.72 0.05
N LEU A 112 -4.81 8.51 -0.07
CA LEU A 112 -5.25 7.71 1.08
C LEU A 112 -4.05 7.22 1.89
N ALA A 113 -2.96 6.79 1.25
CA ALA A 113 -1.72 6.41 1.89
C ALA A 113 -1.13 7.60 2.67
N PHE A 114 -1.07 8.80 2.05
CA PHE A 114 -0.61 10.01 2.72
C PHE A 114 -1.43 10.33 3.97
N VAL A 115 -2.76 10.42 3.83
CA VAL A 115 -3.65 10.74 4.96
C VAL A 115 -3.52 9.70 6.07
N GLY A 116 -3.49 8.41 5.72
CA GLY A 116 -3.31 7.32 6.68
C GLY A 116 -1.97 7.40 7.42
N ALA A 117 -0.87 7.61 6.69
CA ALA A 117 0.47 7.67 7.25
C ALA A 117 0.66 8.85 8.23
N VAL A 118 0.08 10.01 7.92
CA VAL A 118 0.27 11.22 8.77
C VAL A 118 -0.80 11.35 9.86
N SER A 119 -1.86 10.55 9.85
CA SER A 119 -2.99 10.67 10.77
C SER A 119 -2.62 10.53 12.26
N SER A 120 -1.59 9.75 12.57
CA SER A 120 -1.08 9.52 13.92
C SER A 120 0.16 10.33 14.27
N LEU A 121 0.67 11.14 13.32
CA LEU A 121 1.89 11.91 13.51
C LEU A 121 1.56 13.34 13.95
N PRO A 122 2.43 13.95 14.79
CA PRO A 122 2.28 15.37 15.10
C PRO A 122 2.44 16.20 13.82
N PRO A 123 1.64 17.27 13.65
CA PRO A 123 1.81 18.20 12.55
C PRO A 123 3.19 18.90 12.65
N ILE A 124 3.73 19.30 11.50
CA ILE A 124 4.94 20.12 11.41
C ILE A 124 4.68 21.36 10.56
N ASP A 125 5.46 22.41 10.80
CA ASP A 125 5.53 23.53 9.88
C ASP A 125 6.39 23.11 8.69
N GLY A 126 5.76 22.94 7.52
CA GLY A 126 6.40 22.50 6.29
C GLY A 126 5.84 21.22 5.72
N LEU A 127 6.47 20.75 4.65
CA LEU A 127 6.01 19.61 3.88
C LEU A 127 6.46 18.28 4.49
N THR A 128 5.54 17.33 4.49
CA THR A 128 5.83 15.92 4.76
C THR A 128 5.78 15.15 3.45
N MET A 129 6.76 14.31 3.17
CA MET A 129 6.74 13.33 2.09
C MET A 129 6.43 11.95 2.66
N VAL A 130 5.47 11.27 2.07
CA VAL A 130 5.20 9.84 2.30
C VAL A 130 5.77 9.06 1.12
N VAL A 131 6.57 8.05 1.43
CA VAL A 131 7.14 7.10 0.47
C VAL A 131 6.47 5.75 0.72
N ASP A 132 5.65 5.31 -0.22
CA ASP A 132 4.96 4.02 -0.18
C ASP A 132 5.60 3.06 -1.20
N ILE A 133 6.37 2.07 -0.73
CA ILE A 133 7.00 1.06 -1.59
C ILE A 133 6.11 -0.17 -1.62
N GLY A 134 5.21 -0.17 -2.59
CA GLY A 134 4.29 -1.27 -2.84
C GLY A 134 4.91 -2.44 -3.62
N GLY A 135 4.05 -3.39 -4.03
CA GLY A 135 4.48 -4.54 -4.84
C GLY A 135 4.73 -4.19 -6.30
N ALA A 136 3.86 -3.39 -6.91
CA ALA A 136 3.91 -3.07 -8.35
C ALA A 136 4.25 -1.61 -8.65
N SER A 137 4.10 -0.72 -7.69
CA SER A 137 4.38 0.72 -7.82
C SER A 137 5.03 1.26 -6.56
N THR A 138 5.62 2.44 -6.67
CA THR A 138 6.15 3.23 -5.55
C THR A 138 5.56 4.62 -5.66
N GLU A 139 4.85 5.06 -4.63
CA GLU A 139 4.24 6.36 -4.56
C GLU A 139 5.10 7.31 -3.72
N LEU A 140 5.42 8.48 -4.28
CA LEU A 140 6.02 9.61 -3.58
C LEU A 140 4.97 10.71 -3.48
N THR A 141 4.50 10.97 -2.26
CA THR A 141 3.41 11.94 -2.04
C THR A 141 3.86 12.99 -1.04
N VAL A 142 3.76 14.25 -1.42
CA VAL A 142 4.13 15.37 -0.56
C VAL A 142 2.92 16.23 -0.23
N GLY A 143 2.86 16.71 1.02
CA GLY A 143 1.74 17.52 1.46
C GLY A 143 1.94 18.17 2.83
N ASP A 144 0.96 18.98 3.20
CA ASP A 144 0.93 19.66 4.51
C ASP A 144 0.14 18.83 5.53
N THR A 145 0.56 18.98 6.78
CA THR A 145 -0.17 18.47 7.95
C THR A 145 -0.54 19.63 8.86
N HIS A 146 -1.84 19.86 9.09
CA HIS A 146 -2.31 20.99 9.89
C HIS A 146 -2.99 20.52 11.17
N SER A 147 -2.85 21.28 12.25
CA SER A 147 -3.67 21.12 13.45
C SER A 147 -5.09 21.61 13.15
N SER A 148 -6.04 20.71 12.97
CA SER A 148 -7.42 21.07 12.57
C SER A 148 -8.37 21.36 13.74
N GLY A 149 -7.90 21.28 15.00
CA GLY A 149 -8.78 21.33 16.18
C GLY A 149 -9.73 20.14 16.28
N SER A 150 -9.69 19.22 15.33
CA SER A 150 -10.39 17.93 15.28
C SER A 150 -9.48 16.82 15.80
N ALA A 151 -10.04 15.66 16.10
CA ALA A 151 -9.29 14.51 16.63
C ALA A 151 -8.20 13.97 15.70
N ALA A 152 -8.25 14.29 14.40
CA ALA A 152 -7.21 13.94 13.44
C ALA A 152 -6.66 15.21 12.77
N PRO A 153 -5.33 15.28 12.49
CA PRO A 153 -4.76 16.39 11.72
C PRO A 153 -5.37 16.44 10.31
N ALA A 154 -5.67 17.64 9.83
CA ALA A 154 -6.03 17.81 8.44
C ALA A 154 -4.77 17.62 7.58
N ALA A 155 -4.86 16.79 6.56
CA ALA A 155 -3.76 16.51 5.65
C ALA A 155 -4.17 16.89 4.22
N THR A 156 -3.33 17.66 3.55
CA THR A 156 -3.58 18.12 2.17
C THR A 156 -2.41 17.71 1.29
N VAL A 157 -2.66 16.85 0.31
CA VAL A 157 -1.67 16.50 -0.71
C VAL A 157 -1.44 17.71 -1.61
N ARG A 158 -0.18 18.05 -1.83
CA ARG A 158 0.28 19.12 -2.71
C ARG A 158 0.74 18.61 -4.05
N ASP A 159 1.45 17.49 -4.04
CA ASP A 159 1.95 16.84 -5.24
C ASP A 159 2.12 15.34 -5.00
N SER A 160 2.07 14.54 -6.06
CA SER A 160 2.31 13.11 -5.97
C SER A 160 2.73 12.53 -7.31
N VAL A 161 3.63 11.56 -7.27
CA VAL A 161 4.04 10.76 -8.42
C VAL A 161 4.00 9.29 -8.06
N SER A 162 3.55 8.45 -9.00
CA SER A 162 3.61 7.00 -8.91
C SER A 162 4.65 6.49 -9.90
N LEU A 163 5.71 5.89 -9.38
CA LEU A 163 6.76 5.26 -10.16
C LEU A 163 6.29 3.83 -10.53
N PRO A 164 6.50 3.38 -11.79
CA PRO A 164 5.93 2.14 -12.31
C PRO A 164 6.73 0.89 -11.90
N PHE A 165 7.28 0.88 -10.69
CA PHE A 165 7.95 -0.27 -10.09
C PHE A 165 7.74 -0.32 -8.58
N GLY A 166 7.64 -1.51 -8.07
CA GLY A 166 7.64 -1.88 -6.68
C GLY A 166 8.47 -3.14 -6.48
N VAL A 167 8.45 -3.71 -5.28
CA VAL A 167 9.32 -4.86 -4.96
C VAL A 167 9.05 -6.08 -5.82
N VAL A 168 7.82 -6.33 -6.23
CA VAL A 168 7.48 -7.48 -7.08
C VAL A 168 7.94 -7.22 -8.52
N THR A 169 7.50 -6.11 -9.10
CA THR A 169 7.77 -5.81 -10.51
C THR A 169 9.26 -5.59 -10.78
N LEU A 170 9.98 -4.91 -9.88
CA LEU A 170 11.43 -4.70 -10.01
C LEU A 170 12.20 -6.03 -9.88
N THR A 171 11.81 -6.88 -8.91
CA THR A 171 12.42 -8.20 -8.75
C THR A 171 12.19 -9.07 -9.99
N GLU A 172 10.98 -9.12 -10.51
CA GLU A 172 10.66 -9.92 -11.70
C GLU A 172 11.38 -9.42 -12.96
N ALA A 173 11.61 -8.10 -13.06
CA ALA A 173 12.27 -7.50 -14.23
C ALA A 173 13.78 -7.61 -14.19
N GLU A 174 14.42 -7.47 -13.04
CA GLU A 174 15.86 -7.24 -12.93
C GLU A 174 16.62 -8.35 -12.16
N LEU A 175 15.96 -9.05 -11.22
CA LEU A 175 16.62 -10.02 -10.34
C LEU A 175 16.20 -11.45 -10.71
N HIS A 176 16.97 -12.09 -11.59
CA HIS A 176 16.64 -13.41 -12.17
C HIS A 176 17.27 -14.59 -11.43
N ARG A 177 18.10 -14.31 -10.42
CA ARG A 177 18.82 -15.33 -9.63
C ARG A 177 18.64 -15.10 -8.13
N ASP A 178 18.82 -16.17 -7.37
CA ASP A 178 18.89 -16.14 -5.91
C ASP A 178 20.15 -16.87 -5.44
N PRO A 179 21.16 -16.18 -4.87
CA PRO A 179 21.22 -14.71 -4.71
C PRO A 179 21.43 -13.99 -6.05
N PRO A 180 20.98 -12.71 -6.15
CA PRO A 180 21.14 -11.89 -7.33
C PRO A 180 22.62 -11.67 -7.66
N ARG A 181 22.94 -11.51 -8.95
CA ARG A 181 24.29 -11.13 -9.40
C ARG A 181 24.54 -9.64 -9.15
N ALA A 182 25.81 -9.27 -9.07
CA ALA A 182 26.21 -7.87 -8.90
C ALA A 182 25.69 -6.97 -10.04
N GLU A 183 25.66 -7.47 -11.27
CA GLU A 183 25.15 -6.74 -12.43
C GLU A 183 23.63 -6.52 -12.33
N GLU A 184 22.86 -7.51 -11.87
CA GLU A 184 21.41 -7.41 -11.66
C GLU A 184 21.09 -6.35 -10.60
N LEU A 185 21.82 -6.36 -9.49
CA LEU A 185 21.68 -5.34 -8.43
C LEU A 185 22.06 -3.95 -8.92
N SER A 186 23.17 -3.82 -9.66
CA SER A 186 23.60 -2.53 -10.21
C SER A 186 22.57 -1.96 -11.17
N ASN A 187 21.97 -2.80 -12.02
CA ASN A 187 20.92 -2.42 -12.96
C ASN A 187 19.68 -1.92 -12.22
N ALA A 188 19.20 -2.69 -11.24
CA ALA A 188 18.03 -2.32 -10.44
C ALA A 188 18.26 -0.99 -9.71
N ILE A 189 19.44 -0.78 -9.12
CA ILE A 189 19.80 0.47 -8.44
C ILE A 189 19.80 1.65 -9.44
N SER A 190 20.36 1.47 -10.64
CA SER A 190 20.38 2.52 -11.66
C SER A 190 18.99 2.90 -12.12
N ILE A 191 18.13 1.92 -12.40
CA ILE A 191 16.73 2.14 -12.82
C ILE A 191 15.97 2.94 -11.75
N VAL A 192 16.11 2.56 -10.49
CA VAL A 192 15.45 3.26 -9.37
C VAL A 192 16.02 4.67 -9.21
N GLY A 193 17.34 4.82 -9.27
CA GLY A 193 18.02 6.13 -9.18
C GLY A 193 17.55 7.09 -10.26
N ASP A 194 17.60 6.67 -11.52
CA ASP A 194 17.16 7.49 -12.66
C ASP A 194 15.69 7.91 -12.53
N ALA A 195 14.83 7.01 -12.08
CA ALA A 195 13.39 7.32 -11.91
C ALA A 195 13.14 8.29 -10.75
N VAL A 196 13.86 8.18 -9.64
CA VAL A 196 13.77 9.10 -8.50
C VAL A 196 14.31 10.48 -8.88
N ASP A 197 15.44 10.54 -9.60
CA ASP A 197 16.02 11.79 -10.08
C ASP A 197 15.08 12.52 -11.06
N ASN A 198 14.47 11.78 -12.00
CA ASN A 198 13.48 12.34 -12.90
C ASN A 198 12.24 12.83 -12.14
N ALA A 199 11.74 12.06 -11.18
CA ALA A 199 10.62 12.48 -10.33
C ALA A 199 10.94 13.77 -9.56
N ALA A 200 12.15 13.91 -9.01
CA ALA A 200 12.56 15.13 -8.32
C ALA A 200 12.64 16.37 -9.25
N ILE A 201 12.98 16.16 -10.52
CA ILE A 201 12.99 17.24 -11.54
C ILE A 201 11.57 17.64 -11.93
N GLU A 202 10.70 16.67 -12.18
CA GLU A 202 9.32 16.89 -12.63
C GLU A 202 8.39 17.37 -11.49
N HIS A 203 8.69 16.98 -10.25
CA HIS A 203 7.93 17.25 -9.03
C HIS A 203 8.82 17.92 -7.98
N PRO A 204 9.22 19.19 -8.16
CA PRO A 204 10.22 19.85 -7.30
C PRO A 204 9.81 19.96 -5.83
N LEU A 205 8.52 19.92 -5.49
CA LEU A 205 8.05 19.92 -4.11
C LEU A 205 8.51 18.67 -3.31
N LEU A 206 8.90 17.58 -3.98
CA LEU A 206 9.44 16.40 -3.30
C LEU A 206 10.76 16.73 -2.57
N ALA A 207 11.60 17.60 -3.16
CA ALA A 207 12.86 18.04 -2.59
C ALA A 207 12.71 19.03 -1.42
N ASP A 208 11.54 19.66 -1.30
CA ASP A 208 11.24 20.64 -0.25
C ASP A 208 10.70 20.01 1.04
N ALA A 209 10.57 18.69 1.10
CA ALA A 209 10.03 17.99 2.25
C ALA A 209 10.98 18.08 3.47
N GLN A 210 10.47 18.52 4.62
CA GLN A 210 11.19 18.59 5.88
C GLN A 210 11.07 17.30 6.70
N ARG A 211 10.08 16.45 6.39
CA ARG A 211 9.89 15.14 7.01
C ARG A 211 9.61 14.10 5.95
N VAL A 212 10.26 12.94 6.07
CA VAL A 212 10.00 11.78 5.24
C VAL A 212 9.41 10.68 6.12
N VAL A 213 8.32 10.07 5.66
CA VAL A 213 7.63 8.95 6.30
C VAL A 213 7.58 7.80 5.31
N GLY A 214 8.22 6.70 5.65
CA GLY A 214 8.14 5.50 4.84
C GLY A 214 7.02 4.58 5.32
N VAL A 215 6.30 3.97 4.37
CA VAL A 215 5.22 3.01 4.64
C VAL A 215 5.36 1.75 3.78
N ALA A 216 4.48 0.80 4.00
CA ALA A 216 4.44 -0.53 3.41
C ALA A 216 5.55 -1.49 3.87
N GLY A 217 5.42 -2.76 3.41
CA GLY A 217 6.17 -3.88 3.95
C GLY A 217 7.69 -3.77 3.80
N SER A 218 8.17 -3.18 2.71
CA SER A 218 9.61 -3.02 2.45
C SER A 218 10.26 -2.08 3.47
N ILE A 219 9.65 -0.92 3.72
CA ILE A 219 10.14 0.05 4.71
C ILE A 219 10.09 -0.54 6.11
N VAL A 220 8.98 -1.20 6.45
CA VAL A 220 8.81 -1.86 7.75
C VAL A 220 9.86 -2.95 7.96
N THR A 221 10.19 -3.71 6.92
CA THR A 221 11.24 -4.73 6.98
C THR A 221 12.62 -4.10 7.21
N ILE A 222 12.95 -3.02 6.50
CA ILE A 222 14.22 -2.28 6.69
C ILE A 222 14.31 -1.75 8.14
N ALA A 223 13.23 -1.14 8.64
CA ALA A 223 13.18 -0.64 10.01
C ALA A 223 13.35 -1.77 11.04
N ALA A 224 12.71 -2.92 10.84
CA ALA A 224 12.85 -4.08 11.72
C ALA A 224 14.29 -4.62 11.74
N VAL A 225 14.96 -4.66 10.59
CA VAL A 225 16.37 -5.07 10.48
C VAL A 225 17.28 -4.06 11.19
N GLU A 226 17.10 -2.77 10.97
CA GLU A 226 17.88 -1.71 11.60
C GLU A 226 17.73 -1.72 13.14
N LEU A 227 16.52 -1.97 13.63
CA LEU A 227 16.21 -2.11 15.05
C LEU A 227 16.65 -3.46 15.64
N GLY A 228 17.18 -4.38 14.85
CA GLY A 228 17.62 -5.71 15.27
C GLY A 228 16.48 -6.60 15.81
N LEU A 229 15.26 -6.41 15.33
CA LEU A 229 14.09 -7.17 15.74
C LEU A 229 14.19 -8.62 15.21
N ARG A 230 13.94 -9.61 16.08
CA ARG A 230 13.88 -11.03 15.69
C ARG A 230 12.52 -11.42 15.10
N ALA A 231 11.50 -10.64 15.36
CA ALA A 231 10.15 -10.76 14.83
C ALA A 231 9.56 -9.34 14.70
N PHE A 232 8.61 -9.18 13.79
CA PHE A 232 7.90 -7.90 13.63
C PHE A 232 7.15 -7.56 14.93
N ASP A 233 7.32 -6.32 15.38
CA ASP A 233 6.64 -5.74 16.54
C ASP A 233 6.10 -4.36 16.16
N ALA A 234 4.80 -4.27 15.97
CA ALA A 234 4.11 -3.04 15.54
C ALA A 234 4.16 -1.90 16.60
N ALA A 235 4.59 -2.18 17.84
CA ALA A 235 4.72 -1.19 18.91
C ALA A 235 6.10 -0.51 18.92
N ARG A 236 7.01 -0.95 18.07
CA ARG A 236 8.37 -0.41 17.91
C ARG A 236 8.57 0.17 16.53
#